data_4e0dc4738646f63792af3d4619c4f6d0
#
_entry.id   4e0dc4738646f63792af3d4619c4f6d0
#
_cell.length_a   1.000
_cell.length_b   1.000
_cell.length_c   1.000
_cell.angle_alpha   90.00
_cell.angle_beta   90.00
_cell.angle_gamma   90.00
#
_symmetry.space_group_name_H-M   'P 1'
#
loop_
_entity.id
_entity.type
_entity.pdbx_description
1 polymer ?
#
loop_
_entity_poly.entity_id
_entity_poly.type
_entity_poly.pdbx_seq_one_letter_code
_entity_poly.pdbx_strand_id
1 'polypeptide(L)'
;MLTLFFSLISLPYAPNALEPVISQETIEYHYGKHLQTYVDNLNKLVAGTEYESMPLEQIVAKSQGAIFNNAGQILNHNLYFMQFSPVAANNHLPQGAILEAINRDFGSFEAFKAEFEQKGTTLFGSGWVWLSADKDGRLIISQETNANNPVTKGLKPLLTMDVWEHAYYIDYRNRRAAHLQALWQIINWDEINRRYAE
;
A
#
# COMPACT_ATOMS: atom_id res chain seq x y z
N MET A 1 4.87 -31.44 6.88
CA MET A 1 5.42 -30.09 7.09
C MET A 1 4.76 -29.21 6.04
N LEU A 2 3.95 -28.23 6.43
CA LEU A 2 3.33 -27.29 5.46
C LEU A 2 4.47 -26.48 4.83
N THR A 3 4.60 -26.56 3.52
CA THR A 3 5.51 -25.67 2.78
C THR A 3 4.87 -24.29 2.84
N LEU A 4 5.55 -23.31 3.43
CA LEU A 4 5.08 -21.93 3.41
C LEU A 4 5.46 -21.33 2.06
N PHE A 5 4.46 -20.97 1.26
CA PHE A 5 4.66 -20.37 -0.07
C PHE A 5 4.82 -18.85 0.02
N PHE A 6 4.20 -18.25 1.05
CA PHE A 6 4.25 -16.81 1.33
C PHE A 6 4.82 -16.59 2.74
N SER A 7 5.58 -15.52 2.89
CA SER A 7 6.16 -15.06 4.16
C SER A 7 6.02 -13.56 4.28
N LEU A 8 6.16 -13.04 5.50
CA LEU A 8 6.30 -11.60 5.69
C LEU A 8 7.51 -11.08 4.91
N ILE A 9 7.33 -9.93 4.25
CA ILE A 9 8.45 -9.16 3.71
C ILE A 9 9.34 -8.66 4.84
N SER A 10 10.64 -8.46 4.57
CA SER A 10 11.51 -7.75 5.52
C SER A 10 11.26 -6.24 5.38
N LEU A 11 10.98 -5.55 6.49
CA LEU A 11 10.87 -4.10 6.49
C LEU A 11 12.24 -3.46 6.19
N PRO A 12 12.32 -2.42 5.34
CA PRO A 12 13.58 -1.72 5.06
C PRO A 12 14.00 -0.75 6.18
N TYR A 13 13.29 -0.73 7.29
CA TYR A 13 13.51 0.15 8.45
C TYR A 13 13.19 -0.56 9.77
N ALA A 14 13.71 -0.04 10.88
CA ALA A 14 13.38 -0.54 12.21
C ALA A 14 11.93 -0.19 12.60
N PRO A 15 11.24 -0.98 13.44
CA PRO A 15 9.84 -0.75 13.79
C PRO A 15 9.51 0.64 14.34
N ASN A 16 10.44 1.30 15.01
CA ASN A 16 10.30 2.65 15.56
C ASN A 16 10.79 3.77 14.64
N ALA A 17 11.29 3.44 13.45
CA ALA A 17 11.97 4.42 12.59
C ALA A 17 11.01 5.41 11.89
N LEU A 18 9.72 5.11 11.88
CA LEU A 18 8.69 5.96 11.27
C LEU A 18 8.05 6.93 12.27
N GLU A 19 8.46 6.89 13.54
CA GLU A 19 7.99 7.86 14.55
C GLU A 19 8.40 9.29 14.22
N PRO A 20 7.56 10.28 14.53
CA PRO A 20 6.27 10.20 15.23
C PRO A 20 5.06 9.95 14.31
N VAL A 21 5.26 9.65 13.04
CA VAL A 21 4.18 9.51 12.03
C VAL A 21 3.42 8.21 12.21
N ILE A 22 4.13 7.10 12.35
CA ILE A 22 3.58 5.79 12.72
C ILE A 22 4.38 5.28 13.92
N SER A 23 3.68 4.97 15.02
CA SER A 23 4.32 4.46 16.22
C SER A 23 4.84 3.03 16.04
N GLN A 24 5.82 2.66 16.86
CA GLN A 24 6.27 1.27 16.95
C GLN A 24 5.11 0.32 17.25
N GLU A 25 4.20 0.71 18.16
CA GLU A 25 3.03 -0.09 18.52
C GLU A 25 2.15 -0.37 17.28
N THR A 26 1.89 0.64 16.46
CA THR A 26 1.15 0.46 15.21
C THR A 26 1.86 -0.51 14.27
N ILE A 27 3.17 -0.43 14.09
CA ILE A 27 3.94 -1.36 13.26
C ILE A 27 3.87 -2.79 13.82
N GLU A 28 4.00 -2.97 15.13
CA GLU A 28 3.92 -4.30 15.76
C GLU A 28 2.56 -4.98 15.55
N TYR A 29 1.46 -4.23 15.59
CA TYR A 29 0.13 -4.76 15.31
C TYR A 29 -0.16 -4.86 13.81
N HIS A 30 0.08 -3.81 13.05
CA HIS A 30 -0.32 -3.74 11.65
C HIS A 30 0.50 -4.70 10.77
N TYR A 31 1.84 -4.66 10.90
CA TYR A 31 2.74 -5.58 10.19
C TYR A 31 2.83 -6.94 10.90
N GLY A 32 3.11 -6.92 12.21
CA GLY A 32 3.44 -8.14 12.97
C GLY A 32 2.23 -9.04 13.29
N LYS A 33 1.00 -8.53 13.24
CA LYS A 33 -0.22 -9.30 13.52
C LYS A 33 -1.19 -9.32 12.33
N HIS A 34 -1.66 -8.18 11.83
CA HIS A 34 -2.61 -8.14 10.73
C HIS A 34 -2.04 -8.78 9.45
N LEU A 35 -0.90 -8.29 8.98
CA LEU A 35 -0.27 -8.83 7.78
C LEU A 35 0.13 -10.29 7.96
N GLN A 36 0.70 -10.66 9.12
CA GLN A 36 1.03 -12.06 9.41
C GLN A 36 -0.20 -12.97 9.32
N THR A 37 -1.35 -12.54 9.85
CA THR A 37 -2.58 -13.32 9.79
C THR A 37 -3.04 -13.56 8.35
N TYR A 38 -2.94 -12.55 7.47
CA TYR A 38 -3.27 -12.74 6.05
C TYR A 38 -2.33 -13.73 5.37
N VAL A 39 -1.02 -13.67 5.67
CA VAL A 39 -0.02 -14.61 5.16
C VAL A 39 -0.33 -16.05 5.62
N ASP A 40 -0.60 -16.24 6.91
CA ASP A 40 -0.92 -17.56 7.48
C ASP A 40 -2.20 -18.14 6.87
N ASN A 41 -3.21 -17.30 6.67
CA ASN A 41 -4.48 -17.71 6.07
C ASN A 41 -4.31 -18.05 4.58
N LEU A 42 -3.58 -17.22 3.81
CA LEU A 42 -3.36 -17.49 2.40
C LEU A 42 -2.62 -18.82 2.21
N ASN A 43 -1.57 -19.08 2.98
CA ASN A 43 -0.82 -20.34 2.92
C ASN A 43 -1.70 -21.58 3.16
N LYS A 44 -2.70 -21.47 4.05
CA LYS A 44 -3.68 -22.55 4.28
C LYS A 44 -4.65 -22.69 3.12
N LEU A 45 -5.11 -21.58 2.55
CA LEU A 45 -6.13 -21.55 1.52
C LEU A 45 -5.63 -22.00 0.14
N VAL A 46 -4.36 -21.73 -0.18
CA VAL A 46 -3.80 -22.09 -1.49
C VAL A 46 -3.25 -23.51 -1.56
N ALA A 47 -3.01 -24.14 -0.43
CA ALA A 47 -2.44 -25.49 -0.38
C ALA A 47 -3.28 -26.50 -1.19
N GLY A 48 -2.64 -27.20 -2.15
CA GLY A 48 -3.29 -28.16 -3.04
C GLY A 48 -4.19 -27.54 -4.12
N THR A 49 -4.18 -26.23 -4.30
CA THR A 49 -4.91 -25.52 -5.37
C THR A 49 -3.98 -25.09 -6.50
N GLU A 50 -4.56 -24.60 -7.60
CA GLU A 50 -3.78 -24.00 -8.71
C GLU A 50 -3.00 -22.76 -8.31
N TYR A 51 -3.36 -22.13 -7.18
CA TYR A 51 -2.70 -20.91 -6.66
C TYR A 51 -1.43 -21.21 -5.83
N GLU A 52 -1.17 -22.47 -5.48
CA GLU A 52 -0.11 -22.87 -4.55
C GLU A 52 1.30 -22.39 -4.95
N SER A 53 1.58 -22.35 -6.24
CA SER A 53 2.89 -21.90 -6.78
C SER A 53 2.81 -20.61 -7.62
N MET A 54 1.67 -19.93 -7.56
CA MET A 54 1.41 -18.74 -8.38
C MET A 54 1.97 -17.48 -7.69
N PRO A 55 2.59 -16.54 -8.43
CA PRO A 55 2.97 -15.23 -7.89
C PRO A 55 1.77 -14.47 -7.31
N LEU A 56 2.00 -13.71 -6.24
CA LEU A 56 0.95 -13.03 -5.47
C LEU A 56 0.05 -12.14 -6.34
N GLU A 57 0.63 -11.37 -7.25
CA GLU A 57 -0.09 -10.47 -8.16
C GLU A 57 -1.01 -11.24 -9.11
N GLN A 58 -0.59 -12.43 -9.54
CA GLN A 58 -1.42 -13.28 -10.39
C GLN A 58 -2.58 -13.91 -9.60
N ILE A 59 -2.36 -14.26 -8.33
CA ILE A 59 -3.44 -14.72 -7.45
C ILE A 59 -4.48 -13.61 -7.29
N VAL A 60 -4.04 -12.38 -6.98
CA VAL A 60 -4.92 -11.22 -6.87
C VAL A 60 -5.72 -10.98 -8.15
N ALA A 61 -5.09 -11.13 -9.31
CA ALA A 61 -5.76 -10.91 -10.60
C ALA A 61 -6.77 -12.01 -10.97
N LYS A 62 -6.61 -13.24 -10.48
CA LYS A 62 -7.37 -14.42 -10.95
C LYS A 62 -8.31 -15.03 -9.92
N SER A 63 -8.03 -14.84 -8.62
CA SER A 63 -8.80 -15.46 -7.54
C SER A 63 -10.02 -14.64 -7.14
N GLN A 64 -10.87 -15.26 -6.34
CA GLN A 64 -12.08 -14.66 -5.75
C GLN A 64 -12.24 -15.11 -4.29
N GLY A 65 -13.17 -14.47 -3.57
CA GLY A 65 -13.54 -14.87 -2.22
C GLY A 65 -12.37 -14.80 -1.23
N ALA A 66 -12.23 -15.84 -0.40
CA ALA A 66 -11.25 -15.84 0.69
C ALA A 66 -9.80 -15.79 0.20
N ILE A 67 -9.45 -16.45 -0.92
CA ILE A 67 -8.12 -16.43 -1.51
C ILE A 67 -7.80 -14.99 -1.96
N PHE A 68 -8.70 -14.38 -2.73
CA PHE A 68 -8.56 -12.99 -3.16
C PHE A 68 -8.39 -12.03 -1.98
N ASN A 69 -9.25 -12.14 -0.96
CA ASN A 69 -9.21 -11.24 0.18
C ASN A 69 -7.86 -11.29 0.91
N ASN A 70 -7.32 -12.49 1.16
CA ASN A 70 -6.03 -12.62 1.83
C ASN A 70 -4.86 -12.23 0.91
N ALA A 71 -4.86 -12.66 -0.34
CA ALA A 71 -3.82 -12.30 -1.31
C ALA A 71 -3.79 -10.80 -1.60
N GLY A 72 -4.96 -10.17 -1.78
CA GLY A 72 -5.09 -8.73 -1.98
C GLY A 72 -4.57 -7.94 -0.79
N GLN A 73 -4.94 -8.35 0.44
CA GLN A 73 -4.42 -7.70 1.64
C GLN A 73 -2.91 -7.86 1.79
N ILE A 74 -2.34 -9.02 1.47
CA ILE A 74 -0.88 -9.19 1.51
C ILE A 74 -0.21 -8.25 0.50
N LEU A 75 -0.69 -8.21 -0.73
CA LEU A 75 -0.13 -7.35 -1.77
C LEU A 75 -0.23 -5.87 -1.39
N ASN A 76 -1.40 -5.45 -0.90
CA ASN A 76 -1.64 -4.07 -0.46
C ASN A 76 -0.68 -3.66 0.66
N HIS A 77 -0.55 -4.48 1.71
CA HIS A 77 0.33 -4.21 2.83
C HIS A 77 1.81 -4.25 2.45
N ASN A 78 2.22 -5.18 1.56
CA ASN A 78 3.60 -5.23 1.06
C ASN A 78 3.95 -3.92 0.35
N LEU A 79 3.10 -3.45 -0.56
CA LEU A 79 3.31 -2.17 -1.25
C LEU A 79 3.29 -0.98 -0.28
N TYR A 80 2.40 -1.01 0.72
CA TYR A 80 2.28 0.02 1.75
C TYR A 80 3.53 0.11 2.62
N PHE A 81 4.01 -0.98 3.19
CA PHE A 81 5.16 -0.95 4.09
C PHE A 81 6.48 -0.68 3.36
N MET A 82 6.64 -1.17 2.14
CA MET A 82 7.88 -0.97 1.36
C MET A 82 8.06 0.46 0.83
N GLN A 83 7.03 1.30 0.85
CA GLN A 83 7.09 2.67 0.35
C GLN A 83 7.53 3.70 1.38
N PHE A 84 7.85 3.30 2.60
CA PHE A 84 8.22 4.24 3.66
C PHE A 84 9.73 4.28 3.90
N SER A 85 10.17 5.42 4.40
CA SER A 85 11.51 5.65 4.92
C SER A 85 11.44 6.55 6.17
N PRO A 86 12.46 6.49 7.07
CA PRO A 86 12.48 7.33 8.26
C PRO A 86 12.33 8.82 7.94
N VAL A 87 11.69 9.58 8.82
CA VAL A 87 11.49 11.05 8.67
C VAL A 87 12.81 11.79 8.38
N ALA A 88 13.93 11.29 8.90
CA ALA A 88 15.25 11.88 8.67
C ALA A 88 15.83 11.60 7.27
N ALA A 89 15.22 10.73 6.46
CA ALA A 89 15.64 10.50 5.09
C ALA A 89 15.27 11.70 4.19
N ASN A 90 16.15 12.09 3.29
CA ASN A 90 15.93 13.25 2.42
C ASN A 90 15.25 12.87 1.09
N ASN A 91 14.23 12.01 1.12
CA ASN A 91 13.57 11.48 -0.07
C ASN A 91 12.03 11.55 0.01
N HIS A 92 11.50 12.54 0.74
CA HIS A 92 10.06 12.71 0.95
C HIS A 92 9.37 13.67 -0.03
N LEU A 93 10.08 14.11 -1.07
CA LEU A 93 9.52 14.90 -2.17
C LEU A 93 9.74 14.16 -3.49
N PRO A 94 8.76 14.15 -4.39
CA PRO A 94 8.90 13.49 -5.70
C PRO A 94 9.96 14.21 -6.54
N GLN A 95 10.71 13.42 -7.31
CA GLN A 95 11.74 13.89 -8.22
C GLN A 95 11.73 13.08 -9.52
N GLY A 96 12.40 13.57 -10.56
CA GLY A 96 12.56 12.84 -11.82
C GLY A 96 11.25 12.50 -12.50
N ALA A 97 11.18 11.32 -13.12
CA ALA A 97 10.08 10.92 -13.98
C ALA A 97 8.70 10.91 -13.28
N ILE A 98 8.64 10.53 -12.01
CA ILE A 98 7.36 10.53 -11.28
C ILE A 98 6.86 11.96 -11.02
N LEU A 99 7.75 12.94 -10.74
CA LEU A 99 7.36 14.33 -10.59
C LEU A 99 6.86 14.92 -11.91
N GLU A 100 7.52 14.61 -13.02
CA GLU A 100 7.09 15.04 -14.36
C GLU A 100 5.70 14.49 -14.70
N ALA A 101 5.45 13.21 -14.38
CA ALA A 101 4.17 12.58 -14.59
C ALA A 101 3.06 13.19 -13.70
N ILE A 102 3.38 13.46 -12.43
CA ILE A 102 2.45 14.15 -11.50
C ILE A 102 2.08 15.53 -12.05
N ASN A 103 3.06 16.31 -12.47
CA ASN A 103 2.81 17.65 -13.02
C ASN A 103 2.02 17.61 -14.34
N ARG A 104 2.30 16.61 -15.20
CA ARG A 104 1.56 16.39 -16.45
C ARG A 104 0.08 16.07 -16.19
N ASP A 105 -0.21 15.16 -15.24
CA ASP A 105 -1.53 14.58 -15.09
C ASP A 105 -2.41 15.32 -14.06
N PHE A 106 -1.79 16.00 -13.09
CA PHE A 106 -2.50 16.72 -12.00
C PHE A 106 -2.18 18.23 -11.94
N GLY A 107 -1.24 18.71 -12.75
CA GLY A 107 -0.85 20.11 -12.79
C GLY A 107 0.25 20.50 -11.79
N SER A 108 0.23 19.96 -10.58
CA SER A 108 1.28 20.13 -9.57
C SER A 108 1.27 19.03 -8.54
N PHE A 109 2.34 18.93 -7.76
CA PHE A 109 2.40 18.00 -6.63
C PHE A 109 1.37 18.34 -5.54
N GLU A 110 1.14 19.61 -5.28
CA GLU A 110 0.16 20.09 -4.31
C GLU A 110 -1.27 19.72 -4.73
N ALA A 111 -1.61 19.87 -6.01
CA ALA A 111 -2.91 19.49 -6.54
C ALA A 111 -3.11 17.96 -6.46
N PHE A 112 -2.11 17.19 -6.85
CA PHE A 112 -2.10 15.72 -6.69
C PHE A 112 -2.33 15.33 -5.24
N LYS A 113 -1.57 15.90 -4.29
CA LYS A 113 -1.66 15.60 -2.87
C LYS A 113 -3.05 15.90 -2.31
N ALA A 114 -3.60 17.05 -2.67
CA ALA A 114 -4.95 17.44 -2.25
C ALA A 114 -6.03 16.47 -2.75
N GLU A 115 -5.96 16.06 -4.02
CA GLU A 115 -6.89 15.08 -4.59
C GLU A 115 -6.73 13.70 -3.93
N PHE A 116 -5.50 13.26 -3.70
CA PHE A 116 -5.21 11.98 -3.07
C PHE A 116 -5.75 11.93 -1.63
N GLU A 117 -5.48 12.96 -0.83
CA GLU A 117 -6.02 13.09 0.54
C GLU A 117 -7.55 13.14 0.54
N GLN A 118 -8.16 13.88 -0.38
CA GLN A 118 -9.61 13.93 -0.50
C GLN A 118 -10.20 12.55 -0.77
N LYS A 119 -9.63 11.82 -1.72
CA LYS A 119 -10.08 10.45 -2.03
C LYS A 119 -9.90 9.51 -0.83
N GLY A 120 -8.75 9.56 -0.14
CA GLY A 120 -8.54 8.74 1.06
C GLY A 120 -9.53 9.07 2.19
N THR A 121 -9.81 10.35 2.41
CA THR A 121 -10.74 10.81 3.46
C THR A 121 -12.18 10.43 3.15
N THR A 122 -12.62 10.54 1.89
CA THR A 122 -14.01 10.32 1.47
C THR A 122 -14.34 8.87 1.13
N LEU A 123 -13.37 7.96 1.13
CA LEU A 123 -13.64 6.54 0.95
C LEU A 123 -14.55 6.05 2.09
N PHE A 124 -15.74 5.59 1.73
CA PHE A 124 -16.70 5.09 2.71
C PHE A 124 -16.30 3.70 3.20
N GLY A 125 -16.12 3.55 4.53
CA GLY A 125 -15.73 2.30 5.15
C GLY A 125 -14.22 2.03 5.05
N SER A 126 -13.86 0.74 4.93
CA SER A 126 -12.49 0.24 4.89
C SER A 126 -11.99 0.11 3.46
N GLY A 127 -10.73 0.43 3.25
CA GLY A 127 -10.11 0.30 1.94
C GLY A 127 -8.77 1.04 1.85
N TRP A 128 -8.44 1.41 0.61
CA TRP A 128 -7.14 1.94 0.22
C TRP A 128 -7.32 3.04 -0.81
N VAL A 129 -6.53 4.09 -0.72
CA VAL A 129 -6.37 5.06 -1.80
C VAL A 129 -5.07 4.78 -2.54
N TRP A 130 -5.10 4.81 -3.86
CA TRP A 130 -4.00 4.42 -4.73
C TRP A 130 -3.63 5.50 -5.73
N LEU A 131 -2.32 5.65 -5.95
CA LEU A 131 -1.76 6.18 -7.18
C LEU A 131 -1.30 5.00 -8.02
N SER A 132 -1.75 4.94 -9.26
CA SER A 132 -1.39 3.88 -10.21
C SER A 132 -1.04 4.47 -11.55
N ALA A 133 -0.30 3.72 -12.39
CA ALA A 133 -0.07 4.06 -13.78
C ALA A 133 -0.84 3.10 -14.70
N ASP A 134 -1.40 3.62 -15.79
CA ASP A 134 -1.90 2.79 -16.90
C ASP A 134 -0.75 2.33 -17.82
N LYS A 135 -1.09 1.58 -18.86
CA LYS A 135 -0.12 1.05 -19.84
C LYS A 135 0.64 2.15 -20.62
N ASP A 136 0.10 3.36 -20.67
CA ASP A 136 0.69 4.51 -21.36
C ASP A 136 1.46 5.44 -20.36
N GLY A 137 1.59 5.01 -19.11
CA GLY A 137 2.27 5.75 -18.04
C GLY A 137 1.46 6.94 -17.51
N ARG A 138 0.15 7.02 -17.79
CA ARG A 138 -0.72 8.04 -17.19
C ARG A 138 -1.06 7.67 -15.76
N LEU A 139 -1.03 8.67 -14.88
CA LEU A 139 -1.29 8.52 -13.46
C LEU A 139 -2.78 8.63 -13.16
N ILE A 140 -3.27 7.72 -12.31
CA ILE A 140 -4.67 7.62 -11.91
C ILE A 140 -4.74 7.50 -10.39
N ILE A 141 -5.57 8.32 -9.74
CA ILE A 141 -5.92 8.15 -8.32
C ILE A 141 -7.22 7.37 -8.23
N SER A 142 -7.23 6.24 -7.51
CA SER A 142 -8.42 5.44 -7.29
C SER A 142 -8.68 5.15 -5.80
N GLN A 143 -9.95 4.89 -5.49
CA GLN A 143 -10.40 4.35 -4.21
C GLN A 143 -10.72 2.87 -4.41
N GLU A 144 -10.16 2.00 -3.58
CA GLU A 144 -10.38 0.57 -3.63
C GLU A 144 -10.89 0.07 -2.27
N THR A 145 -12.11 -0.46 -2.25
CA THR A 145 -12.73 -0.94 -1.02
C THR A 145 -12.17 -2.29 -0.59
N ASN A 146 -12.11 -2.53 0.71
CA ASN A 146 -11.68 -3.79 1.32
C ASN A 146 -10.28 -4.22 0.85
N ALA A 147 -10.17 -5.38 0.19
CA ALA A 147 -8.92 -5.94 -0.32
C ALA A 147 -8.65 -5.62 -1.78
N ASN A 148 -9.51 -4.83 -2.44
CA ASN A 148 -9.35 -4.51 -3.85
C ASN A 148 -8.02 -3.80 -4.12
N ASN A 149 -7.50 -4.04 -5.32
CA ASN A 149 -6.19 -3.55 -5.76
C ASN A 149 -6.25 -3.16 -7.24
N PRO A 150 -5.57 -2.09 -7.67
CA PRO A 150 -5.52 -1.65 -9.07
C PRO A 150 -5.04 -2.71 -10.08
N VAL A 151 -4.27 -3.70 -9.65
CA VAL A 151 -3.82 -4.84 -10.48
C VAL A 151 -5.00 -5.56 -11.14
N THR A 152 -6.15 -5.68 -10.46
CA THR A 152 -7.36 -6.30 -11.02
C THR A 152 -7.96 -5.52 -12.20
N LYS A 153 -7.55 -4.27 -12.37
CA LYS A 153 -7.97 -3.36 -13.44
C LYS A 153 -6.90 -3.19 -14.53
N GLY A 154 -5.80 -3.95 -14.45
CA GLY A 154 -4.66 -3.85 -15.35
C GLY A 154 -3.81 -2.58 -15.14
N LEU A 155 -3.92 -1.95 -13.96
CA LEU A 155 -3.13 -0.80 -13.61
C LEU A 155 -1.91 -1.23 -12.76
N LYS A 156 -0.81 -0.51 -12.90
CA LYS A 156 0.40 -0.69 -12.11
C LYS A 156 0.33 0.15 -10.82
N PRO A 157 0.23 -0.45 -9.63
CA PRO A 157 0.20 0.29 -8.37
C PRO A 157 1.57 0.91 -8.08
N LEU A 158 1.57 2.18 -7.66
CA LEU A 158 2.79 2.94 -7.36
C LEU A 158 2.88 3.33 -5.89
N LEU A 159 1.84 4.02 -5.38
CA LEU A 159 1.73 4.53 -4.02
C LEU A 159 0.36 4.17 -3.47
N THR A 160 0.29 3.83 -2.19
CA THR A 160 -0.99 3.59 -1.52
C THR A 160 -1.02 4.14 -0.09
N MET A 161 -2.21 4.49 0.38
CA MET A 161 -2.44 4.75 1.81
C MET A 161 -3.59 3.89 2.28
N ASP A 162 -3.35 3.20 3.40
CA ASP A 162 -4.33 2.38 4.08
C ASP A 162 -5.30 3.25 4.86
N VAL A 163 -6.61 3.12 4.59
CA VAL A 163 -7.67 3.81 5.31
C VAL A 163 -8.58 2.86 6.08
N TRP A 164 -8.16 1.61 6.27
CA TRP A 164 -8.71 0.75 7.31
C TRP A 164 -8.40 1.34 8.69
N GLU A 165 -9.31 1.25 9.62
CA GLU A 165 -9.12 1.82 10.96
C GLU A 165 -7.93 1.20 11.71
N HIS A 166 -7.63 -0.08 11.48
CA HIS A 166 -6.45 -0.72 12.08
C HIS A 166 -5.12 -0.05 11.71
N ALA A 167 -5.05 0.64 10.57
CA ALA A 167 -3.84 1.31 10.13
C ALA A 167 -3.51 2.59 10.91
N TYR A 168 -4.52 3.23 11.52
CA TYR A 168 -4.32 4.55 12.12
C TYR A 168 -4.98 4.76 13.49
N TYR A 169 -5.81 3.85 13.98
CA TYR A 169 -6.59 4.09 15.19
C TYR A 169 -5.73 4.21 16.44
N ILE A 170 -4.62 3.50 16.53
CA ILE A 170 -3.67 3.59 17.66
C ILE A 170 -3.13 5.01 17.78
N ASP A 171 -2.64 5.59 16.69
CA ASP A 171 -1.97 6.89 16.68
C ASP A 171 -2.92 8.08 16.51
N TYR A 172 -3.95 7.91 15.69
CA TYR A 172 -4.80 9.02 15.24
C TYR A 172 -6.26 8.90 15.68
N ARG A 173 -6.69 7.79 16.27
CA ARG A 173 -8.10 7.50 16.60
C ARG A 173 -8.97 7.66 15.35
N ASN A 174 -10.06 8.40 15.42
CA ASN A 174 -10.96 8.65 14.30
C ASN A 174 -10.47 9.73 13.31
N ARG A 175 -9.25 10.24 13.45
CA ARG A 175 -8.72 11.33 12.64
C ARG A 175 -8.05 10.84 11.36
N ARG A 176 -8.80 10.17 10.48
CA ARG A 176 -8.29 9.64 9.20
C ARG A 176 -7.56 10.70 8.37
N ALA A 177 -8.11 11.92 8.28
CA ALA A 177 -7.47 13.00 7.52
C ALA A 177 -6.08 13.36 8.08
N ALA A 178 -5.92 13.40 9.41
CA ALA A 178 -4.62 13.68 10.04
C ALA A 178 -3.60 12.57 9.77
N HIS A 179 -4.04 11.30 9.77
CA HIS A 179 -3.20 10.17 9.38
C HIS A 179 -2.70 10.32 7.94
N LEU A 180 -3.60 10.56 6.98
CA LEU A 180 -3.24 10.75 5.57
C LEU A 180 -2.24 11.90 5.37
N GLN A 181 -2.47 13.03 6.05
CA GLN A 181 -1.57 14.19 6.00
C GLN A 181 -0.19 13.89 6.59
N ALA A 182 -0.12 13.13 7.65
CA ALA A 182 1.15 12.79 8.30
C ALA A 182 2.01 11.83 7.44
N LEU A 183 1.38 10.89 6.72
CA LEU A 183 2.09 9.89 5.92
C LEU A 183 3.03 10.49 4.87
N TRP A 184 2.75 11.69 4.35
CA TRP A 184 3.64 12.34 3.38
C TRP A 184 5.05 12.59 3.91
N GLN A 185 5.25 12.65 5.23
CA GLN A 185 6.55 12.86 5.85
C GLN A 185 7.45 11.62 5.82
N ILE A 186 6.91 10.47 5.44
CA ILE A 186 7.64 9.19 5.42
C ILE A 186 7.56 8.46 4.07
N ILE A 187 6.88 9.01 3.06
CA ILE A 187 6.88 8.42 1.71
C ILE A 187 8.28 8.47 1.13
N ASN A 188 8.80 7.33 0.73
CA ASN A 188 10.04 7.18 -0.02
C ASN A 188 9.78 7.37 -1.52
N TRP A 189 9.97 8.57 -2.03
CA TRP A 189 9.73 8.86 -3.44
C TRP A 189 10.73 8.20 -4.39
N ASP A 190 11.89 7.78 -3.90
CA ASP A 190 12.81 6.99 -4.73
C ASP A 190 12.20 5.62 -5.05
N GLU A 191 11.54 4.99 -4.09
CA GLU A 191 10.80 3.74 -4.30
C GLU A 191 9.61 3.94 -5.25
N ILE A 192 8.85 5.03 -5.10
CA ILE A 192 7.73 5.33 -5.99
C ILE A 192 8.23 5.58 -7.42
N ASN A 193 9.33 6.33 -7.58
CA ASN A 193 9.94 6.56 -8.88
C ASN A 193 10.47 5.26 -9.52
N ARG A 194 11.07 4.38 -8.72
CA ARG A 194 11.50 3.05 -9.17
C ARG A 194 10.32 2.23 -9.70
N ARG A 195 9.22 2.15 -8.94
CA ARG A 195 7.99 1.45 -9.39
C ARG A 195 7.42 2.04 -10.68
N TYR A 196 7.49 3.37 -10.82
CA TYR A 196 6.99 4.03 -12.03
C TYR A 196 7.83 3.68 -13.27
N ALA A 197 9.17 3.57 -13.10
CA ALA A 197 10.12 3.29 -14.18
C ALA A 197 10.15 1.83 -14.66
N GLU A 198 9.75 0.86 -13.83
CA GLU A 198 9.64 -0.57 -14.17
C GLU A 198 8.47 -0.84 -15.11
#